data_4988df27cf97d5228c09d18e7299e4fe
#
_entry.id   4988df27cf97d5228c09d18e7299e4fe
#
_cell.length_a   1.000
_cell.length_b   1.000
_cell.length_c   1.000
_cell.angle_alpha   90.00
_cell.angle_beta   90.00
_cell.angle_gamma   90.00
#
_symmetry.space_group_name_H-M   'P 1'
#
loop_
_entity.id
_entity.type
_entity.pdbx_description
1 polymer ?
#
loop_
_entity_poly.entity_id
_entity_poly.type
_entity_poly.pdbx_seq_one_letter_code
_entity_poly.pdbx_strand_id
1 'polypeptide(L)'
;MKKKVDFKKLITFTNVLSIILITMYLLDCYLPLPEGYTGYTSWISDSSSVLNYIFGSCGGLLSNYLAMGAIVDPSGTQIYRHFTQMLLHGGILHLIANLVGLYFIGNYTEKRFGWWMTAVLFFFVGFIESFITDPLYLAMAPDKADNIASTISVGASGGVYGLMGACLAAIFFDLKSFKQIGKPTIMVSAIYGVLTTYVVSFGWTTVCHNVALILGLIIGAAIILPFFLLKKGKFAPAMQLSEQSEADPQDEKNNNL
;
A
#
# COMPACT_ATOMS: atom_id res chain seq x y z
N MET A 1 37.47 2.39 2.31
CA MET A 1 36.89 1.39 1.39
C MET A 1 35.45 1.80 1.11
N LYS A 2 35.09 2.15 -0.14
CA LYS A 2 33.69 2.40 -0.54
C LYS A 2 33.01 1.04 -0.66
N LYS A 3 32.01 0.75 0.19
CA LYS A 3 31.16 -0.43 0.03
C LYS A 3 30.51 -0.36 -1.35
N LYS A 4 30.77 -1.35 -2.21
CA LYS A 4 30.03 -1.50 -3.47
C LYS A 4 28.56 -1.67 -3.13
N VAL A 5 27.72 -0.82 -3.70
CA VAL A 5 26.27 -0.95 -3.58
C VAL A 5 25.85 -2.18 -4.37
N ASP A 6 25.26 -3.14 -3.70
CA ASP A 6 24.72 -4.34 -4.35
C ASP A 6 23.34 -3.98 -4.92
N PHE A 7 23.28 -3.70 -6.22
CA PHE A 7 22.08 -3.31 -6.93
C PHE A 7 20.97 -4.39 -6.87
N LYS A 8 21.31 -5.67 -6.74
CA LYS A 8 20.31 -6.74 -6.61
C LYS A 8 19.49 -6.61 -5.33
N LYS A 9 20.08 -6.09 -4.25
CA LYS A 9 19.38 -5.84 -2.98
C LYS A 9 18.44 -4.63 -3.02
N LEU A 10 18.54 -3.79 -4.04
CA LEU A 10 17.64 -2.64 -4.24
C LEU A 10 16.40 -2.99 -5.05
N ILE A 11 16.42 -4.09 -5.82
CA ILE A 11 15.29 -4.52 -6.64
C ILE A 11 14.37 -5.38 -5.78
N THR A 12 13.55 -4.73 -4.96
CA THR A 12 12.46 -5.35 -4.18
C THR A 12 11.12 -4.93 -4.78
N PHE A 13 10.06 -5.70 -4.56
CA PHE A 13 8.70 -5.32 -4.96
C PHE A 13 8.34 -3.96 -4.39
N THR A 14 8.62 -3.73 -3.11
CA THR A 14 8.33 -2.48 -2.41
C THR A 14 9.02 -1.29 -3.06
N ASN A 15 10.29 -1.41 -3.44
CA ASN A 15 11.03 -0.32 -4.08
C ASN A 15 10.52 -0.08 -5.51
N VAL A 16 10.24 -1.14 -6.27
CA VAL A 16 9.68 -1.03 -7.63
C VAL A 16 8.31 -0.37 -7.57
N LEU A 17 7.44 -0.80 -6.67
CA LEU A 17 6.13 -0.18 -6.48
C LEU A 17 6.26 1.30 -6.10
N SER A 18 7.17 1.65 -5.19
CA SER A 18 7.41 3.04 -4.80
C SER A 18 7.81 3.92 -5.99
N ILE A 19 8.66 3.41 -6.89
CA ILE A 19 9.04 4.11 -8.12
C ILE A 19 7.83 4.27 -9.05
N ILE A 20 7.00 3.24 -9.18
CA ILE A 20 5.76 3.30 -9.99
C ILE A 20 4.84 4.40 -9.43
N LEU A 21 4.60 4.43 -8.11
CA LEU A 21 3.72 5.43 -7.49
C LEU A 21 4.23 6.86 -7.71
N ILE A 22 5.53 7.09 -7.54
CA ILE A 22 6.15 8.40 -7.82
C ILE A 22 5.98 8.76 -9.30
N THR A 23 6.24 7.82 -10.21
CA THR A 23 6.11 8.06 -11.65
C THR A 23 4.67 8.39 -12.03
N MET A 24 3.70 7.62 -11.54
CA MET A 24 2.28 7.86 -11.80
C MET A 24 1.82 9.22 -11.28
N TYR A 25 2.28 9.61 -10.08
CA TYR A 25 2.00 10.92 -9.51
C TYR A 25 2.55 12.05 -10.40
N LEU A 26 3.82 11.95 -10.82
CA LEU A 26 4.43 12.95 -11.68
C LEU A 26 3.73 13.03 -13.04
N LEU A 27 3.38 11.89 -13.63
CA LEU A 27 2.63 11.87 -14.89
C LEU A 27 1.25 12.51 -14.73
N ASP A 28 0.53 12.25 -13.65
CA ASP A 28 -0.78 12.85 -13.40
C ASP A 28 -0.69 14.37 -13.18
N CYS A 29 0.40 14.84 -12.57
CA CYS A 29 0.63 16.28 -12.36
C CYS A 29 1.01 17.04 -13.64
N TYR A 30 1.79 16.42 -14.54
CA TYR A 30 2.46 17.14 -15.63
C TYR A 30 1.97 16.77 -17.02
N LEU A 31 1.18 15.71 -17.18
CA LEU A 31 0.56 15.43 -18.48
C LEU A 31 -0.49 16.51 -18.82
N PRO A 32 -0.41 17.10 -20.02
CA PRO A 32 -1.37 18.11 -20.45
C PRO A 32 -2.77 17.50 -20.55
N LEU A 33 -3.77 18.25 -20.10
CA LEU A 33 -5.15 17.90 -20.34
C LEU A 33 -5.53 18.20 -21.79
N PRO A 34 -6.36 17.39 -22.45
CA PRO A 34 -6.89 17.69 -23.78
C PRO A 34 -7.67 19.03 -23.78
N GLU A 35 -7.65 19.74 -24.91
CA GLU A 35 -8.43 20.97 -25.09
C GLU A 35 -9.92 20.72 -24.78
N GLY A 36 -10.52 21.60 -24.01
CA GLY A 36 -11.92 21.51 -23.58
C GLY A 36 -12.19 20.54 -22.40
N TYR A 37 -11.14 19.90 -21.90
CA TYR A 37 -11.23 19.02 -20.76
C TYR A 37 -11.09 19.83 -19.46
N THR A 38 -12.19 20.02 -18.77
CA THR A 38 -12.20 20.60 -17.40
C THR A 38 -12.00 19.46 -16.40
N GLY A 39 -10.81 18.87 -16.37
CA GLY A 39 -10.51 17.82 -15.41
C GLY A 39 -10.92 18.20 -13.98
N TYR A 40 -10.82 17.28 -13.02
CA TYR A 40 -11.12 17.50 -11.60
C TYR A 40 -10.32 18.63 -10.92
N THR A 41 -9.71 19.52 -11.69
CA THR A 41 -9.11 20.78 -11.24
C THR A 41 -10.08 21.70 -10.50
N SER A 42 -11.39 21.44 -10.56
CA SER A 42 -12.37 22.19 -9.78
C SER A 42 -12.20 22.10 -8.26
N TRP A 43 -11.47 21.09 -7.77
CA TRP A 43 -11.08 21.01 -6.35
C TRP A 43 -9.91 21.95 -6.01
N ILE A 44 -9.19 22.47 -7.02
CA ILE A 44 -8.10 23.43 -6.89
C ILE A 44 -8.52 24.76 -7.52
N SER A 45 -9.80 25.13 -7.45
CA SER A 45 -10.30 26.37 -8.06
C SER A 45 -9.71 27.64 -7.45
N ASP A 46 -8.93 27.53 -6.39
CA ASP A 46 -8.22 28.64 -5.76
C ASP A 46 -6.69 28.43 -5.82
N SER A 47 -6.18 28.29 -7.06
CA SER A 47 -4.76 28.04 -7.36
C SER A 47 -3.84 29.25 -7.15
N SER A 48 -4.27 30.26 -6.41
CA SER A 48 -3.49 31.49 -6.19
C SER A 48 -2.36 31.35 -5.17
N SER A 49 -2.24 30.21 -4.45
CA SER A 49 -1.16 30.04 -3.49
C SER A 49 -0.12 29.02 -3.99
N VAL A 50 1.16 29.35 -3.82
CA VAL A 50 2.30 28.43 -4.06
C VAL A 50 2.13 27.13 -3.26
N LEU A 51 1.47 27.18 -2.11
CA LEU A 51 1.16 26.02 -1.30
C LEU A 51 0.20 25.06 -2.02
N ASN A 52 -0.83 25.55 -2.72
CA ASN A 52 -1.73 24.71 -3.51
C ASN A 52 -1.00 24.06 -4.70
N TYR A 53 -0.03 24.75 -5.29
CA TYR A 53 0.79 24.20 -6.36
C TYR A 53 1.73 23.08 -5.85
N ILE A 54 2.30 23.23 -4.66
CA ILE A 54 3.23 22.24 -4.07
C ILE A 54 2.47 21.09 -3.40
N PHE A 55 1.37 21.38 -2.70
CA PHE A 55 0.64 20.40 -1.86
C PHE A 55 -0.73 20.04 -2.44
N GLY A 56 -1.13 20.67 -3.54
CA GLY A 56 -2.42 20.44 -4.18
C GLY A 56 -2.59 19.02 -4.70
N SER A 57 -3.83 18.63 -4.92
CA SER A 57 -4.14 17.33 -5.50
C SER A 57 -3.81 17.34 -6.99
N CYS A 58 -3.26 16.25 -7.48
CA CYS A 58 -3.13 16.00 -8.90
C CYS A 58 -4.45 15.40 -9.38
N GLY A 59 -5.36 16.23 -9.83
CA GLY A 59 -6.57 15.82 -10.54
C GLY A 59 -6.33 15.87 -12.05
N GLY A 60 -5.24 15.24 -12.51
CA GLY A 60 -4.80 15.31 -13.89
C GLY A 60 -5.49 14.33 -14.82
N LEU A 61 -4.86 14.13 -15.97
CA LEU A 61 -5.35 13.24 -17.03
C LEU A 61 -5.49 11.80 -16.54
N LEU A 62 -4.51 11.29 -15.80
CA LEU A 62 -4.54 9.91 -15.32
C LEU A 62 -5.62 9.71 -14.26
N SER A 63 -5.82 10.66 -13.34
CA SER A 63 -6.89 10.59 -12.33
C SER A 63 -8.26 10.44 -12.99
N ASN A 64 -8.52 11.13 -14.09
CA ASN A 64 -9.78 11.01 -14.79
C ASN A 64 -10.02 9.63 -15.40
N TYR A 65 -8.99 9.00 -15.94
CA TYR A 65 -9.12 7.69 -16.59
C TYR A 65 -8.96 6.51 -15.64
N LEU A 66 -8.26 6.67 -14.53
CA LEU A 66 -7.80 5.57 -13.69
C LEU A 66 -8.29 5.63 -12.24
N ALA A 67 -8.78 6.80 -11.76
CA ALA A 67 -9.36 6.93 -10.42
C ALA A 67 -10.74 6.26 -10.34
N MET A 68 -11.14 5.87 -9.13
CA MET A 68 -12.46 5.31 -8.85
C MET A 68 -13.41 6.41 -8.35
N GLY A 69 -14.70 6.25 -8.60
CA GLY A 69 -15.75 7.12 -8.08
C GLY A 69 -16.86 7.37 -9.09
N ALA A 70 -18.07 7.67 -8.59
CA ALA A 70 -19.26 7.86 -9.42
C ALA A 70 -19.14 9.02 -10.43
N ILE A 71 -18.32 10.01 -10.12
CA ILE A 71 -18.08 11.15 -11.02
C ILE A 71 -17.30 10.72 -12.28
N VAL A 72 -16.33 9.80 -12.15
CA VAL A 72 -15.48 9.33 -13.26
C VAL A 72 -16.04 8.08 -13.93
N ASP A 73 -16.88 7.34 -13.24
CA ASP A 73 -17.62 6.16 -13.74
C ASP A 73 -19.03 6.14 -13.19
N PRO A 74 -19.94 6.97 -13.74
CA PRO A 74 -21.34 7.04 -13.28
C PRO A 74 -22.09 5.72 -13.41
N SER A 75 -21.63 4.84 -14.33
CA SER A 75 -22.25 3.52 -14.55
C SER A 75 -21.78 2.46 -13.56
N GLY A 76 -20.66 2.68 -12.87
CA GLY A 76 -20.03 1.69 -11.99
C GLY A 76 -19.53 0.43 -12.70
N THR A 77 -19.36 0.48 -14.03
CA THR A 77 -19.03 -0.71 -14.85
C THR A 77 -17.53 -0.87 -15.10
N GLN A 78 -16.72 0.14 -14.81
CA GLN A 78 -15.28 0.15 -15.10
C GLN A 78 -14.48 -0.48 -13.94
N ILE A 79 -14.64 -1.79 -13.77
CA ILE A 79 -14.03 -2.57 -12.67
C ILE A 79 -12.52 -2.37 -12.56
N TYR A 80 -11.81 -2.10 -13.67
CA TYR A 80 -10.37 -1.85 -13.64
C TYR A 80 -9.99 -0.66 -12.75
N ARG A 81 -10.89 0.30 -12.53
CA ARG A 81 -10.66 1.48 -11.68
C ARG A 81 -10.45 1.13 -10.22
N HIS A 82 -11.07 0.05 -9.73
CA HIS A 82 -10.83 -0.48 -8.39
C HIS A 82 -9.38 -0.91 -8.19
N PHE A 83 -8.69 -1.27 -9.25
CA PHE A 83 -7.27 -1.61 -9.23
C PHE A 83 -6.38 -0.40 -9.49
N THR A 84 -6.68 0.36 -10.55
CA THR A 84 -5.80 1.44 -11.02
C THR A 84 -5.75 2.64 -10.08
N GLN A 85 -6.82 2.92 -9.32
CA GLN A 85 -6.85 3.95 -8.30
C GLN A 85 -5.70 3.83 -7.28
N MET A 86 -5.27 2.60 -7.00
CA MET A 86 -4.19 2.33 -6.04
C MET A 86 -2.83 2.87 -6.48
N LEU A 87 -2.68 3.19 -7.76
CA LEU A 87 -1.46 3.74 -8.34
C LEU A 87 -1.44 5.28 -8.35
N LEU A 88 -2.56 5.91 -8.04
CA LEU A 88 -2.73 7.37 -8.09
C LEU A 88 -2.69 7.98 -6.68
N HIS A 89 -2.43 9.28 -6.61
CA HIS A 89 -2.40 10.00 -5.33
C HIS A 89 -2.97 11.41 -5.46
N GLY A 90 -3.84 11.77 -4.53
CA GLY A 90 -4.50 13.07 -4.49
C GLY A 90 -3.61 14.26 -4.08
N GLY A 91 -2.32 14.04 -3.76
CA GLY A 91 -1.39 15.11 -3.43
C GLY A 91 -0.05 14.59 -2.92
N ILE A 92 0.96 15.46 -2.86
CA ILE A 92 2.33 15.08 -2.48
C ILE A 92 2.41 14.52 -1.05
N LEU A 93 1.69 15.07 -0.10
CA LEU A 93 1.69 14.57 1.28
C LEU A 93 1.03 13.19 1.38
N HIS A 94 -0.03 12.95 0.59
CA HIS A 94 -0.67 11.64 0.49
C HIS A 94 0.29 10.60 -0.10
N LEU A 95 1.02 10.96 -1.18
CA LEU A 95 2.06 10.11 -1.75
C LEU A 95 3.16 9.80 -0.72
N ILE A 96 3.71 10.83 -0.05
CA ILE A 96 4.78 10.66 0.94
C ILE A 96 4.31 9.73 2.08
N ALA A 97 3.10 9.91 2.59
CA ALA A 97 2.55 9.04 3.62
C ALA A 97 2.51 7.57 3.17
N ASN A 98 2.02 7.30 1.96
CA ASN A 98 2.00 5.95 1.41
C ASN A 98 3.41 5.38 1.18
N LEU A 99 4.36 6.19 0.70
CA LEU A 99 5.75 5.76 0.54
C LEU A 99 6.42 5.42 1.88
N VAL A 100 6.12 6.17 2.95
CA VAL A 100 6.58 5.86 4.31
C VAL A 100 5.98 4.52 4.78
N GLY A 101 4.67 4.33 4.59
CA GLY A 101 4.02 3.05 4.90
C GLY A 101 4.66 1.88 4.13
N LEU A 102 4.85 2.02 2.84
CA LEU A 102 5.50 1.00 2.00
C LEU A 102 6.94 0.75 2.45
N TYR A 103 7.71 1.79 2.77
CA TYR A 103 9.10 1.61 3.19
C TYR A 103 9.22 0.76 4.45
N PHE A 104 8.41 0.99 5.46
CA PHE A 104 8.49 0.25 6.73
C PHE A 104 7.68 -1.05 6.69
N ILE A 105 6.40 -0.97 6.32
CA ILE A 105 5.47 -2.11 6.36
C ILE A 105 5.71 -3.04 5.18
N GLY A 106 5.83 -2.49 3.96
CA GLY A 106 6.05 -3.24 2.75
C GLY A 106 7.37 -4.01 2.77
N ASN A 107 8.48 -3.37 3.13
CA ASN A 107 9.77 -4.06 3.25
C ASN A 107 9.76 -5.15 4.32
N TYR A 108 9.06 -4.93 5.45
CA TYR A 108 8.91 -5.98 6.45
C TYR A 108 8.09 -7.16 5.90
N THR A 109 6.96 -6.87 5.26
CA THR A 109 6.10 -7.89 4.66
C THR A 109 6.84 -8.69 3.60
N GLU A 110 7.62 -8.01 2.74
CA GLU A 110 8.40 -8.65 1.70
C GLU A 110 9.49 -9.58 2.26
N LYS A 111 10.18 -9.16 3.32
CA LYS A 111 11.13 -10.01 4.03
C LYS A 111 10.45 -11.22 4.70
N ARG A 112 9.21 -11.06 5.13
CA ARG A 112 8.48 -12.11 5.86
C ARG A 112 7.80 -13.11 4.93
N PHE A 113 7.14 -12.63 3.87
CA PHE A 113 6.29 -13.43 2.98
C PHE A 113 6.87 -13.61 1.57
N GLY A 114 7.93 -12.88 1.22
CA GLY A 114 8.45 -12.81 -0.13
C GLY A 114 7.71 -11.79 -1.01
N TRP A 115 8.37 -11.41 -2.11
CA TRP A 115 7.91 -10.33 -2.98
C TRP A 115 6.53 -10.59 -3.62
N TRP A 116 6.30 -11.81 -4.11
CA TRP A 116 5.06 -12.14 -4.81
C TRP A 116 3.84 -12.16 -3.89
N MET A 117 4.00 -12.67 -2.65
CA MET A 117 2.93 -12.68 -1.66
C MET A 117 2.64 -11.26 -1.18
N THR A 118 3.66 -10.42 -1.03
CA THR A 118 3.50 -9.00 -0.71
C THR A 118 2.74 -8.28 -1.82
N ALA A 119 3.05 -8.57 -3.09
CA ALA A 119 2.31 -8.03 -4.23
C ALA A 119 0.84 -8.48 -4.22
N VAL A 120 0.58 -9.77 -4.02
CA VAL A 120 -0.78 -10.30 -3.94
C VAL A 120 -1.55 -9.66 -2.79
N LEU A 121 -0.98 -9.61 -1.59
CA LEU A 121 -1.63 -8.98 -0.43
C LEU A 121 -1.94 -7.51 -0.70
N PHE A 122 -0.98 -6.75 -1.24
CA PHE A 122 -1.16 -5.34 -1.54
C PHE A 122 -2.32 -5.11 -2.52
N PHE A 123 -2.24 -5.73 -3.69
CA PHE A 123 -3.22 -5.48 -4.74
C PHE A 123 -4.57 -6.13 -4.46
N PHE A 124 -4.60 -7.35 -3.94
CA PHE A 124 -5.85 -8.06 -3.69
C PHE A 124 -6.65 -7.42 -2.55
N VAL A 125 -5.99 -7.06 -1.44
CA VAL A 125 -6.69 -6.41 -0.33
C VAL A 125 -7.22 -5.04 -0.74
N GLY A 126 -6.41 -4.20 -1.39
CA GLY A 126 -6.87 -2.89 -1.84
C GLY A 126 -7.96 -2.97 -2.92
N PHE A 127 -7.92 -3.99 -3.78
CA PHE A 127 -8.99 -4.24 -4.75
C PHE A 127 -10.30 -4.66 -4.06
N ILE A 128 -10.29 -5.63 -3.16
CA ILE A 128 -11.49 -6.09 -2.44
C ILE A 128 -12.04 -5.01 -1.52
N GLU A 129 -11.18 -4.30 -0.80
CA GLU A 129 -11.55 -3.20 0.09
C GLU A 129 -12.40 -2.16 -0.66
N SER A 130 -12.02 -1.79 -1.86
CA SER A 130 -12.71 -0.77 -2.66
C SER A 130 -14.16 -1.14 -3.04
N PHE A 131 -14.53 -2.43 -3.06
CA PHE A 131 -15.91 -2.87 -3.23
C PHE A 131 -16.72 -2.84 -1.93
N ILE A 132 -16.07 -2.96 -0.79
CA ILE A 132 -16.73 -3.07 0.51
C ILE A 132 -16.97 -1.69 1.13
N THR A 133 -16.04 -0.76 0.91
CA THR A 133 -16.03 0.53 1.63
C THR A 133 -17.27 1.36 1.37
N ASP A 134 -17.67 1.56 0.11
CA ASP A 134 -18.81 2.40 -0.23
C ASP A 134 -20.13 1.86 0.34
N PRO A 135 -20.52 0.59 0.12
CA PRO A 135 -21.71 0.03 0.72
C PRO A 135 -21.72 0.07 2.24
N LEU A 136 -20.56 -0.21 2.86
CA LEU A 136 -20.43 -0.20 4.32
C LEU A 136 -20.58 1.21 4.88
N TYR A 137 -19.91 2.19 4.26
CA TYR A 137 -20.01 3.58 4.70
C TYR A 137 -21.44 4.12 4.55
N LEU A 138 -22.13 3.82 3.45
CA LEU A 138 -23.52 4.20 3.25
C LEU A 138 -24.46 3.53 4.25
N ALA A 139 -24.19 2.29 4.63
CA ALA A 139 -24.97 1.62 5.68
C ALA A 139 -24.77 2.29 7.07
N MET A 140 -23.59 2.85 7.33
CA MET A 140 -23.28 3.55 8.59
C MET A 140 -23.73 5.01 8.59
N ALA A 141 -23.72 5.68 7.45
CA ALA A 141 -24.02 7.10 7.26
C ALA A 141 -24.84 7.34 5.98
N PRO A 142 -26.14 6.98 5.95
CA PRO A 142 -26.97 7.09 4.75
C PRO A 142 -27.12 8.55 4.25
N ASP A 143 -27.01 9.51 5.15
CA ASP A 143 -27.08 10.95 4.86
C ASP A 143 -25.87 11.46 4.06
N LYS A 144 -24.85 10.63 3.86
CA LYS A 144 -23.62 10.97 3.13
C LYS A 144 -23.57 10.46 1.69
N ALA A 145 -24.70 9.99 1.14
CA ALA A 145 -24.75 9.46 -0.21
C ALA A 145 -24.27 10.47 -1.28
N ASP A 146 -24.66 11.74 -1.16
CA ASP A 146 -24.23 12.79 -2.08
C ASP A 146 -22.72 13.06 -1.99
N ASN A 147 -22.14 12.92 -0.79
CA ASN A 147 -20.69 13.06 -0.61
C ASN A 147 -19.94 11.95 -1.34
N ILE A 148 -20.42 10.70 -1.26
CA ILE A 148 -19.79 9.57 -1.99
C ILE A 148 -19.93 9.78 -3.49
N ALA A 149 -21.13 10.16 -3.96
CA ALA A 149 -21.37 10.42 -5.37
C ALA A 149 -20.44 11.52 -5.94
N SER A 150 -19.97 12.44 -5.08
CA SER A 150 -19.05 13.51 -5.45
C SER A 150 -17.57 13.22 -5.12
N THR A 151 -17.25 12.06 -4.57
CA THR A 151 -15.87 11.72 -4.16
C THR A 151 -15.15 10.93 -5.24
N ILE A 152 -13.85 11.20 -5.38
CA ILE A 152 -12.92 10.38 -6.16
C ILE A 152 -12.01 9.65 -5.20
N SER A 153 -11.88 8.34 -5.41
CA SER A 153 -10.95 7.51 -4.67
C SER A 153 -9.65 7.34 -5.43
N VAL A 154 -8.55 7.64 -4.76
CA VAL A 154 -7.17 7.41 -5.20
C VAL A 154 -6.30 7.08 -4.01
N GLY A 155 -5.30 6.25 -4.19
CA GLY A 155 -4.27 6.01 -3.18
C GLY A 155 -3.90 4.56 -2.95
N ALA A 156 -2.63 4.34 -2.66
CA ALA A 156 -2.07 3.05 -2.31
C ALA A 156 -2.45 2.56 -0.90
N SER A 157 -3.17 3.39 -0.12
CA SER A 157 -3.40 3.17 1.31
C SER A 157 -4.15 1.87 1.60
N GLY A 158 -5.16 1.50 0.80
CA GLY A 158 -5.85 0.22 0.95
C GLY A 158 -4.88 -0.96 0.93
N GLY A 159 -3.94 -0.98 -0.02
CA GLY A 159 -2.87 -1.98 -0.08
C GLY A 159 -1.92 -1.91 1.11
N VAL A 160 -1.47 -0.71 1.51
CA VAL A 160 -0.55 -0.51 2.66
C VAL A 160 -1.20 -1.00 3.96
N TYR A 161 -2.48 -0.67 4.20
CA TYR A 161 -3.22 -1.16 5.36
C TYR A 161 -3.46 -2.66 5.32
N GLY A 162 -3.67 -3.23 4.11
CA GLY A 162 -3.71 -4.66 3.91
C GLY A 162 -2.42 -5.35 4.33
N LEU A 163 -1.26 -4.82 3.92
CA LEU A 163 0.04 -5.31 4.38
C LEU A 163 0.22 -5.17 5.89
N MET A 164 -0.25 -4.06 6.48
CA MET A 164 -0.20 -3.84 7.93
C MET A 164 -1.04 -4.89 8.68
N GLY A 165 -2.23 -5.21 8.20
CA GLY A 165 -3.07 -6.26 8.74
C GLY A 165 -2.39 -7.64 8.68
N ALA A 166 -1.78 -8.00 7.56
CA ALA A 166 -1.04 -9.24 7.41
C ALA A 166 0.20 -9.30 8.35
N CYS A 167 0.88 -8.17 8.56
CA CYS A 167 1.96 -8.08 9.54
C CYS A 167 1.46 -8.31 10.97
N LEU A 168 0.31 -7.74 11.35
CA LEU A 168 -0.31 -7.96 12.66
C LEU A 168 -0.66 -9.45 12.84
N ALA A 169 -1.21 -10.11 11.81
CA ALA A 169 -1.43 -11.56 11.84
C ALA A 169 -0.13 -12.33 12.08
N ALA A 170 0.95 -11.96 11.37
CA ALA A 170 2.25 -12.59 11.55
C ALA A 170 2.80 -12.42 12.97
N ILE A 171 2.63 -11.25 13.56
CA ILE A 171 3.06 -10.97 14.95
C ILE A 171 2.24 -11.82 15.93
N PHE A 172 0.93 -11.90 15.73
CA PHE A 172 0.02 -12.61 16.63
C PHE A 172 0.30 -14.11 16.67
N PHE A 173 0.52 -14.74 15.51
CA PHE A 173 0.78 -16.18 15.41
C PHE A 173 2.24 -16.57 15.61
N ASP A 174 3.19 -15.63 15.45
CA ASP A 174 4.62 -15.88 15.63
C ASP A 174 5.32 -14.74 16.38
N LEU A 175 5.25 -14.78 17.70
CA LEU A 175 5.90 -13.82 18.59
C LEU A 175 7.42 -13.68 18.38
N LYS A 176 8.08 -14.70 17.77
CA LYS A 176 9.51 -14.59 17.42
C LYS A 176 9.72 -13.60 16.29
N SER A 177 8.75 -13.50 15.37
CA SER A 177 8.75 -12.49 14.31
C SER A 177 8.68 -11.08 14.87
N PHE A 178 7.98 -10.87 15.99
CA PHE A 178 7.93 -9.57 16.67
C PHE A 178 9.32 -9.09 17.12
N LYS A 179 10.18 -10.00 17.60
CA LYS A 179 11.55 -9.68 18.00
C LYS A 179 12.46 -9.32 16.82
N GLN A 180 12.12 -9.80 15.62
CA GLN A 180 12.87 -9.52 14.39
C GLN A 180 12.44 -8.21 13.73
N ILE A 181 11.24 -7.70 14.06
CA ILE A 181 10.81 -6.38 13.63
C ILE A 181 11.59 -5.35 14.43
N GLY A 182 12.38 -4.53 13.76
CA GLY A 182 13.08 -3.44 14.44
C GLY A 182 12.10 -2.50 15.15
N LYS A 183 12.45 -2.02 16.35
CA LYS A 183 11.65 -1.03 17.09
C LYS A 183 11.18 0.16 16.22
N PRO A 184 12.02 0.74 15.30
CA PRO A 184 11.58 1.81 14.42
C PRO A 184 10.42 1.41 13.51
N THR A 185 10.42 0.20 12.97
CA THR A 185 9.35 -0.27 12.09
C THR A 185 8.02 -0.36 12.81
N ILE A 186 8.01 -0.91 14.04
CA ILE A 186 6.80 -1.01 14.87
C ILE A 186 6.29 0.39 15.21
N MET A 187 7.17 1.26 15.68
CA MET A 187 6.81 2.62 16.08
C MET A 187 6.25 3.41 14.89
N VAL A 188 6.93 3.39 13.74
CA VAL A 188 6.47 4.09 12.55
C VAL A 188 5.16 3.52 12.03
N SER A 189 4.98 2.19 12.04
CA SER A 189 3.72 1.55 11.62
C SER A 189 2.56 1.93 12.54
N ALA A 190 2.77 1.96 13.86
CA ALA A 190 1.77 2.39 14.81
C ALA A 190 1.40 3.88 14.66
N ILE A 191 2.42 4.74 14.55
CA ILE A 191 2.22 6.18 14.32
C ILE A 191 1.51 6.40 12.98
N TYR A 192 1.98 5.75 11.91
CA TYR A 192 1.36 5.82 10.60
C TYR A 192 -0.12 5.41 10.68
N GLY A 193 -0.42 4.24 11.26
CA GLY A 193 -1.79 3.74 11.39
C GLY A 193 -2.70 4.71 12.15
N VAL A 194 -2.25 5.23 13.29
CA VAL A 194 -3.05 6.17 14.10
C VAL A 194 -3.22 7.51 13.38
N LEU A 195 -2.13 8.12 12.89
CA LEU A 195 -2.20 9.43 12.25
C LEU A 195 -3.04 9.40 10.98
N THR A 196 -2.80 8.44 10.10
CA THR A 196 -3.48 8.39 8.80
C THR A 196 -4.92 7.91 8.91
N THR A 197 -5.29 7.13 9.93
CA THR A 197 -6.67 6.65 10.12
C THR A 197 -7.52 7.61 10.93
N TYR A 198 -6.98 8.17 12.01
CA TYR A 198 -7.81 8.88 13.00
C TYR A 198 -7.50 10.36 13.15
N VAL A 199 -6.39 10.85 12.60
CA VAL A 199 -6.00 12.28 12.72
C VAL A 199 -6.14 13.01 11.38
N VAL A 200 -5.67 12.38 10.29
CA VAL A 200 -5.68 13.01 8.95
C VAL A 200 -6.90 12.60 8.14
N SER A 201 -7.39 11.36 8.32
CA SER A 201 -8.54 10.82 7.59
C SER A 201 -9.80 10.88 8.43
N PHE A 202 -10.92 11.27 7.81
CA PHE A 202 -12.22 11.33 8.45
C PHE A 202 -13.27 10.65 7.57
N GLY A 203 -14.32 10.14 8.21
CA GLY A 203 -15.49 9.58 7.52
C GLY A 203 -15.14 8.38 6.64
N TRP A 204 -15.36 8.50 5.34
CA TRP A 204 -15.19 7.43 4.36
C TRP A 204 -13.76 6.84 4.36
N THR A 205 -12.73 7.67 4.36
CA THR A 205 -11.32 7.21 4.36
C THR A 205 -10.97 6.40 5.62
N THR A 206 -11.54 6.75 6.76
CA THR A 206 -11.37 5.97 8.00
C THR A 206 -11.97 4.57 7.85
N VAL A 207 -13.15 4.44 7.24
CA VAL A 207 -13.77 3.13 6.97
C VAL A 207 -12.91 2.31 6.01
N CYS A 208 -12.45 2.93 4.92
CA CYS A 208 -11.52 2.35 3.94
C CYS A 208 -10.30 1.71 4.64
N HIS A 209 -9.57 2.47 5.43
CA HIS A 209 -8.38 2.00 6.13
C HIS A 209 -8.68 0.85 7.12
N ASN A 210 -9.78 0.92 7.85
CA ASN A 210 -10.16 -0.14 8.78
C ASN A 210 -10.59 -1.42 8.05
N VAL A 211 -11.34 -1.32 6.97
CA VAL A 211 -11.71 -2.46 6.11
C VAL A 211 -10.46 -3.14 5.56
N ALA A 212 -9.54 -2.38 4.99
CA ALA A 212 -8.28 -2.91 4.46
C ALA A 212 -7.43 -3.60 5.55
N LEU A 213 -7.34 -3.00 6.74
CA LEU A 213 -6.61 -3.57 7.88
C LEU A 213 -7.20 -4.92 8.30
N ILE A 214 -8.53 -5.00 8.44
CA ILE A 214 -9.23 -6.22 8.85
C ILE A 214 -9.09 -7.30 7.77
N LEU A 215 -9.27 -6.96 6.50
CA LEU A 215 -9.08 -7.89 5.38
C LEU A 215 -7.64 -8.43 5.36
N GLY A 216 -6.65 -7.57 5.51
CA GLY A 216 -5.25 -7.95 5.58
C GLY A 216 -4.95 -8.86 6.75
N LEU A 217 -5.54 -8.60 7.93
CA LEU A 217 -5.43 -9.46 9.10
C LEU A 217 -6.02 -10.86 8.85
N ILE A 218 -7.23 -10.94 8.29
CA ILE A 218 -7.91 -12.22 8.00
C ILE A 218 -7.13 -13.02 6.95
N ILE A 219 -6.75 -12.40 5.83
CA ILE A 219 -6.03 -13.06 4.75
C ILE A 219 -4.63 -13.46 5.22
N GLY A 220 -3.94 -12.57 5.93
CA GLY A 220 -2.64 -12.87 6.53
C GLY A 220 -2.70 -14.04 7.50
N ALA A 221 -3.72 -14.09 8.36
CA ALA A 221 -3.96 -15.20 9.26
C ALA A 221 -4.23 -16.52 8.49
N ALA A 222 -5.07 -16.47 7.45
CA ALA A 222 -5.37 -17.63 6.61
C ALA A 222 -4.13 -18.18 5.90
N ILE A 223 -3.18 -17.32 5.52
CA ILE A 223 -1.91 -17.71 4.92
C ILE A 223 -0.97 -18.33 5.96
N ILE A 224 -0.88 -17.71 7.15
CA ILE A 224 0.11 -18.08 8.17
C ILE A 224 -0.32 -19.30 8.97
N LEU A 225 -1.61 -19.43 9.30
CA LEU A 225 -2.14 -20.46 10.17
C LEU A 225 -1.82 -21.89 9.69
N PRO A 226 -1.99 -22.27 8.41
CA PRO A 226 -1.59 -23.59 7.93
C PRO A 226 -0.10 -23.87 8.14
N PHE A 227 0.77 -22.89 7.89
CA PHE A 227 2.21 -23.06 8.12
C PHE A 227 2.55 -23.19 9.60
N PHE A 228 1.86 -22.43 10.45
CA PHE A 228 2.03 -22.53 11.90
C PHE A 228 1.62 -23.91 12.42
N LEU A 229 0.47 -24.42 11.98
CA LEU A 229 -0.06 -25.74 12.40
C LEU A 229 0.79 -26.91 11.87
N LEU A 230 1.18 -26.85 10.58
CA LEU A 230 1.92 -27.94 9.92
C LEU A 230 3.39 -28.02 10.33
N LYS A 231 4.05 -26.88 10.59
CA LYS A 231 5.49 -26.80 10.90
C LYS A 231 5.79 -26.59 12.38
N LYS A 232 4.85 -26.89 13.29
CA LYS A 232 5.05 -26.72 14.75
C LYS A 232 5.67 -25.34 15.11
N GLY A 233 5.15 -24.28 14.53
CA GLY A 233 5.54 -22.91 14.86
C GLY A 233 6.78 -22.37 14.13
N LYS A 234 7.25 -23.00 13.08
CA LYS A 234 8.38 -22.50 12.28
C LYS A 234 7.90 -22.11 10.87
N PHE A 235 7.50 -20.88 10.71
CA PHE A 235 7.43 -20.22 9.40
C PHE A 235 8.84 -19.73 9.07
N ALA A 236 9.56 -20.45 8.21
CA ALA A 236 10.89 -19.99 7.79
C ALA A 236 10.74 -18.74 6.92
N PRO A 237 11.42 -17.63 7.23
CA PRO A 237 11.42 -16.47 6.34
C PRO A 237 12.07 -16.83 5.00
N ALA A 238 11.47 -16.33 3.90
CA ALA A 238 11.97 -16.57 2.54
C ALA A 238 13.45 -16.18 2.36
N MET A 239 13.98 -15.28 3.20
CA MET A 239 15.38 -14.86 3.20
C MET A 239 16.39 -15.92 3.67
N GLN A 240 15.98 -16.89 4.52
CA GLN A 240 16.92 -17.94 4.93
C GLN A 240 17.21 -18.97 3.83
N LEU A 241 16.31 -19.06 2.84
CA LEU A 241 16.54 -19.95 1.69
C LEU A 241 17.55 -19.37 0.69
N SER A 242 17.68 -18.05 0.61
CA SER A 242 18.68 -17.41 -0.26
C SER A 242 20.08 -17.34 0.39
N GLU A 243 20.15 -17.20 1.71
CA GLU A 243 21.44 -17.20 2.42
C GLU A 243 22.05 -18.62 2.54
N GLN A 244 21.23 -19.67 2.60
CA GLN A 244 21.70 -21.05 2.59
C GLN A 244 22.14 -21.55 1.20
N SER A 245 21.66 -20.89 0.11
CA SER A 245 22.12 -21.20 -1.25
C SER A 245 23.42 -20.48 -1.63
N GLU A 246 23.81 -19.45 -0.87
CA GLU A 246 25.08 -18.71 -1.01
C GLU A 246 26.14 -19.14 0.02
N ALA A 247 25.86 -20.10 0.91
CA ALA A 247 26.87 -20.69 1.80
C ALA A 247 27.83 -21.54 0.96
N ASP A 248 29.00 -21.03 0.85
CA ASP A 248 30.21 -21.29 0.11
C ASP A 248 30.55 -22.79 -0.08
N PRO A 249 30.89 -23.22 -1.31
CA PRO A 249 31.46 -24.57 -1.57
C PRO A 249 32.91 -24.76 -1.06
N GLN A 250 33.45 -23.80 -0.29
CA GLN A 250 34.87 -23.88 0.12
C GLN A 250 35.11 -24.55 1.46
N ASP A 251 34.10 -24.80 2.29
CA ASP A 251 34.29 -25.46 3.58
C ASP A 251 34.42 -27.02 3.52
N GLU A 252 34.13 -27.63 2.38
CA GLU A 252 34.33 -29.09 2.21
C GLU A 252 35.78 -29.51 1.93
N LYS A 253 36.69 -28.59 1.69
CA LYS A 253 38.10 -28.93 1.38
C LYS A 253 39.05 -28.96 2.57
N ASN A 254 38.62 -28.50 3.74
CA ASN A 254 39.50 -28.42 4.91
C ASN A 254 39.31 -29.55 5.94
N ASN A 255 38.40 -30.49 5.74
CA ASN A 255 38.24 -31.62 6.66
C ASN A 255 38.84 -32.96 6.18
N ASN A 256 39.68 -32.92 5.13
CA ASN A 256 40.43 -34.11 4.66
C ASN A 256 41.91 -33.78 4.51
N LEU A 257 42.58 -33.42 5.61
CA LEU A 257 44.04 -33.50 5.78
C LEU A 257 44.35 -33.82 7.24
#